data_24c6206456edffb240ce72e4594c91bb
#
_entry.id   24c6206456edffb240ce72e4594c91bb
#
_cell.length_a   1.000
_cell.length_b   1.000
_cell.length_c   1.000
_cell.angle_alpha   90.00
_cell.angle_beta   90.00
_cell.angle_gamma   90.00
#
_symmetry.space_group_name_H-M   'P 1'
#
loop_
_entity.id
_entity.type
_entity.pdbx_description
1 polymer ?
#
loop_
_entity_poly.entity_id
_entity_poly.type
_entity_poly.pdbx_seq_one_letter_code
_entity_poly.pdbx_strand_id
1 'polypeptide(L)' 'MEIKTVDARGLSCPQPIVETKKVLDKISGGRVEVLVDTVTSRENVLRFGRNAGWQGSFEKSEGFFKVILEK' A
#
# COMPACT_ATOMS: atom_id res chain seq x y z
N MET A 1 -14.84 -10.58 -3.25
CA MET A 1 -13.92 -9.43 -3.10
C MET A 1 -12.94 -9.72 -1.99
N GLU A 2 -11.65 -9.65 -2.27
CA GLU A 2 -10.63 -9.94 -1.28
C GLU A 2 -10.09 -8.66 -0.67
N ILE A 3 -9.86 -8.69 0.64
CA ILE A 3 -9.19 -7.61 1.35
C ILE A 3 -7.88 -8.17 1.89
N LYS A 4 -6.78 -7.56 1.49
CA LYS A 4 -5.44 -7.96 1.95
C LYS A 4 -4.84 -6.81 2.74
N THR A 5 -4.13 -7.14 3.80
CA THR A 5 -3.44 -6.15 4.62
C THR A 5 -1.95 -6.44 4.59
N VAL A 6 -1.15 -5.40 4.30
CA VAL A 6 0.30 -5.49 4.29
C VAL A 6 0.82 -4.57 5.39
N ASP A 7 1.56 -5.13 6.34
CA ASP A 7 2.17 -4.33 7.39
C ASP A 7 3.61 -4.02 6.98
N ALA A 8 3.81 -2.81 6.49
CA ALA A 8 5.12 -2.34 6.03
C ALA A 8 5.70 -1.28 6.97
N ARG A 9 5.17 -1.19 8.19
CA ARG A 9 5.69 -0.26 9.17
C ARG A 9 7.10 -0.68 9.62
N GLY A 10 7.98 0.31 9.78
CA GLY A 10 9.36 0.04 10.17
C GLY A 10 10.25 -0.42 9.04
N LEU A 11 9.75 -0.54 7.81
CA LEU A 11 10.54 -0.96 6.68
C LEU A 11 11.09 0.25 5.93
N SER A 12 12.33 0.13 5.47
CA SER A 12 12.97 1.17 4.67
C SER A 12 12.57 1.05 3.21
N CYS A 13 12.46 2.21 2.51
CA CYS A 13 12.25 2.21 1.07
C CYS A 13 13.45 1.52 0.39
N PRO A 14 13.24 0.63 -0.61
CA PRO A 14 11.98 0.39 -1.33
C PRO A 14 11.14 -0.78 -0.79
N GLN A 15 11.40 -1.25 0.42
CA GLN A 15 10.75 -2.45 0.93
C GLN A 15 9.23 -2.37 0.97
N PRO A 16 8.58 -1.25 1.38
CA PRO A 16 7.13 -1.18 1.34
C PRO A 16 6.56 -1.39 -0.06
N ILE A 17 7.25 -0.88 -1.08
CA ILE A 17 6.83 -1.05 -2.48
C ILE A 17 6.97 -2.51 -2.89
N VAL A 18 8.06 -3.16 -2.51
CA VAL A 18 8.28 -4.58 -2.84
C VAL A 18 7.19 -5.45 -2.22
N GLU A 19 6.85 -5.22 -0.97
CA GLU A 19 5.80 -5.97 -0.30
C GLU A 19 4.43 -5.74 -0.94
N THR A 20 4.12 -4.49 -1.30
CA THR A 20 2.89 -4.15 -1.99
C THR A 20 2.82 -4.85 -3.33
N LYS A 21 3.92 -4.83 -4.09
CA LYS A 21 3.95 -5.49 -5.39
C LYS A 21 3.66 -6.98 -5.29
N LYS A 22 4.22 -7.65 -4.30
CA LYS A 22 3.98 -9.09 -4.11
C LYS A 22 2.49 -9.38 -3.94
N VAL A 23 1.79 -8.55 -3.21
CA VAL A 23 0.36 -8.74 -2.98
C VAL A 23 -0.43 -8.41 -4.25
N LEU A 24 -0.13 -7.29 -4.91
CA LEU A 24 -0.85 -6.89 -6.11
C LEU A 24 -0.67 -7.89 -7.26
N ASP A 25 0.48 -8.55 -7.33
CA ASP A 25 0.74 -9.55 -8.36
C ASP A 25 -0.08 -10.82 -8.14
N LYS A 26 -0.53 -11.07 -6.92
CA LYS A 26 -1.30 -12.28 -6.60
C LYS A 26 -2.79 -12.12 -6.81
N ILE A 27 -3.29 -10.88 -6.90
CA ILE A 27 -4.72 -10.62 -7.04
C ILE A 27 -4.96 -9.71 -8.23
N SER A 28 -6.07 -9.92 -8.91
CA SER A 28 -6.43 -9.13 -10.09
C SER A 28 -7.35 -7.95 -9.75
N GLY A 29 -7.80 -7.87 -8.52
CA GLY A 29 -8.67 -6.81 -8.07
C GLY A 29 -9.03 -7.00 -6.61
N GLY A 30 -9.82 -6.09 -6.07
CA GLY A 30 -10.22 -6.12 -4.69
C GLY A 30 -9.67 -4.91 -3.92
N ARG A 31 -9.29 -5.12 -2.68
CA ARG A 31 -8.80 -4.04 -1.83
C ARG A 31 -7.53 -4.48 -1.11
N VAL A 32 -6.53 -3.62 -1.12
CA VAL A 32 -5.29 -3.84 -0.40
C VAL A 32 -5.05 -2.65 0.53
N GLU A 33 -4.78 -2.95 1.79
CA GLU A 33 -4.45 -1.93 2.79
C GLU A 33 -2.99 -2.11 3.17
N VAL A 34 -2.20 -1.06 3.00
CA VAL A 34 -0.77 -1.09 3.30
C VAL A 34 -0.50 -0.13 4.44
N LEU A 35 0.07 -0.64 5.52
CA LEU A 35 0.42 0.17 6.67
C LEU A 35 1.87 0.63 6.55
N VAL A 36 2.08 1.95 6.59
CA VAL A 36 3.41 2.55 6.52
C VAL A 36 3.53 3.62 7.60
N ASP A 37 4.74 3.94 8.00
CA ASP A 37 4.95 4.87 9.11
C ASP A 37 5.65 6.16 8.72
N THR A 38 5.88 6.39 7.43
CA THR A 38 6.48 7.64 6.96
C THR A 38 5.69 8.21 5.78
N VAL A 39 5.77 9.54 5.61
CA VAL A 39 5.13 10.21 4.49
C VAL A 39 5.75 9.75 3.17
N THR A 40 7.08 9.55 3.15
CA THR A 40 7.77 9.08 1.95
C THR A 40 7.24 7.73 1.51
N SER A 41 7.14 6.77 2.43
CA SER A 41 6.61 5.45 2.11
C SER A 41 5.17 5.52 1.65
N ARG A 42 4.34 6.34 2.31
CA ARG A 42 2.96 6.53 1.90
C ARG A 42 2.86 7.00 0.45
N GLU A 43 3.62 8.03 0.10
CA GLU A 43 3.57 8.58 -1.26
C GLU A 43 4.09 7.59 -2.29
N ASN A 44 5.14 6.86 -1.96
CA ASN A 44 5.70 5.87 -2.87
C ASN A 44 4.72 4.73 -3.13
N VAL A 45 4.05 4.23 -2.10
CA VAL A 45 3.08 3.15 -2.25
C VAL A 45 1.87 3.63 -3.05
N LEU A 46 1.39 4.85 -2.78
CA LEU A 46 0.28 5.42 -3.54
C LEU A 46 0.62 5.54 -5.02
N ARG A 47 1.81 6.06 -5.33
CA ARG A 47 2.24 6.20 -6.72
C ARG A 47 2.35 4.85 -7.39
N PHE A 48 2.93 3.88 -6.72
CA PHE A 48 3.08 2.54 -7.26
C PHE A 48 1.71 1.93 -7.58
N GLY A 49 0.75 2.03 -6.66
CA GLY A 49 -0.58 1.49 -6.88
C GLY A 49 -1.30 2.15 -8.05
N ARG A 50 -1.21 3.48 -8.14
CA ARG A 50 -1.82 4.21 -9.25
C ARG A 50 -1.20 3.83 -10.59
N ASN A 51 0.12 3.66 -10.63
CA ASN A 51 0.81 3.24 -11.85
C ASN A 51 0.43 1.82 -12.26
N ALA A 52 0.03 0.99 -11.29
CA ALA A 52 -0.43 -0.37 -11.57
C ALA A 52 -1.91 -0.44 -11.94
N GLY A 53 -2.59 0.70 -12.04
CA GLY A 53 -3.99 0.75 -12.42
C GLY A 53 -4.97 0.68 -11.27
N TRP A 54 -4.49 0.82 -10.03
CA TRP A 54 -5.33 0.80 -8.86
C TRP A 54 -5.71 2.21 -8.43
N GLN A 55 -6.86 2.35 -7.79
CA GLN A 55 -7.23 3.60 -7.16
C GLN A 55 -6.59 3.67 -5.79
N GLY A 56 -5.94 4.79 -5.48
CA GLY A 56 -5.20 4.95 -4.24
C GLY A 56 -5.76 6.07 -3.37
N SER A 57 -5.83 5.79 -2.07
CA SER A 57 -6.16 6.77 -1.06
C SER A 57 -5.40 6.42 0.21
N PHE A 58 -5.49 7.25 1.23
CA PHE A 58 -4.86 6.93 2.50
C PHE A 58 -5.61 7.55 3.65
N GLU A 59 -5.41 6.97 4.83
CA GLU A 59 -5.93 7.50 6.09
C GLU A 59 -4.76 7.64 7.05
N LYS A 60 -4.76 8.71 7.84
CA LYS A 60 -3.76 8.90 8.88
C LYS A 60 -4.27 8.31 10.18
N SER A 61 -3.44 7.49 10.82
CA SER A 61 -3.71 6.94 12.15
C SER A 61 -2.60 7.38 13.10
N GLU A 62 -2.74 7.07 14.38
CA GLU A 62 -1.71 7.42 15.35
C GLU A 62 -0.41 6.67 15.03
N GLY A 63 0.61 7.42 14.63
CA GLY A 63 1.94 6.87 14.40
C GLY A 63 2.12 6.16 13.06
N PHE A 64 1.09 6.08 12.22
CA PHE A 64 1.25 5.44 10.92
C PHE A 64 0.17 5.90 9.94
N PHE A 65 0.33 5.50 8.68
CA PHE A 65 -0.65 5.77 7.62
C PHE A 65 -1.14 4.45 7.05
N LYS A 66 -2.43 4.40 6.73
CA LYS A 66 -3.01 3.26 6.02
C LYS A 66 -3.25 3.67 4.58
N VAL A 67 -2.53 3.05 3.65
CA VAL A 67 -2.73 3.29 2.22
C VAL A 67 -3.73 2.26 1.71
N ILE A 68 -4.75 2.74 1.03
CA ILE A 68 -5.83 1.88 0.53
C ILE A 68 -5.78 1.87 -0.98
N LEU A 69 -5.59 0.69 -1.55
CA LEU A 69 -5.57 0.48 -3.00
C LEU A 69 -6.75 -0.40 -3.36
N GLU A 70 -7.55 0.08 -4.32
CA GLU A 70 -8.74 -0.64 -4.77
C GLU A 70 -8.77 -0.75 -6.29
N LYS A 71 -9.24 -1.89 -6.76
CA LYS A 71 -9.37 -2.12 -8.20
C LYS A 71 -10.61 -2.97 -8.53
#